data_644b23bbfbef3607da024d95f1b1669a
#
_entry.id   644b23bbfbef3607da024d95f1b1669a
#
_cell.length_a   1.000
_cell.length_b   1.000
_cell.length_c   1.000
_cell.angle_alpha   90.00
_cell.angle_beta   90.00
_cell.angle_gamma   90.00
#
_symmetry.space_group_name_H-M   'P 1'
#
loop_
_entity.id
_entity.type
_entity.pdbx_description
1 polymer ?
#
loop_
_entity_poly.entity_id
_entity_poly.type
_entity_poly.pdbx_seq_one_letter_code
_entity_poly.pdbx_strand_id
1 'polypeptide(L)'
;MQGFFTVNILSIYRCLLCNQDAFVCSRSRTHSVDEILTRECEIMEDYFHHQYAHQISSLAMASLLYEVAATPKPGLVDRDNSGSHKDMDFYTFQSSAVSLNQFFEEFTLCGIKNHERSCEDIFSLIRPIGIQAEAVMKQATNGVNTHKGMIFSLGIFCCALGYLYGNDIPYTEASFRDTCRQMT
;
A
#
# COMPACT_ATOMS: atom_id res chain seq x y z
N MET A 1 -13.74 -20.61 38.79
CA MET A 1 -14.94 -20.16 38.04
C MET A 1 -14.49 -19.94 36.58
N GLN A 2 -14.80 -20.92 35.72
CA GLN A 2 -14.52 -20.83 34.31
C GLN A 2 -15.68 -20.06 33.64
N GLY A 3 -15.42 -18.84 33.20
CA GLY A 3 -16.37 -18.06 32.40
C GLY A 3 -16.45 -18.63 31.01
N PHE A 4 -17.53 -19.34 30.68
CA PHE A 4 -17.87 -19.73 29.34
C PHE A 4 -18.22 -18.45 28.56
N PHE A 5 -17.36 -18.04 27.59
CA PHE A 5 -17.74 -17.09 26.56
C PHE A 5 -18.74 -17.78 25.63
N THR A 6 -20.02 -17.57 25.87
CA THR A 6 -21.08 -17.93 24.92
C THR A 6 -20.98 -16.94 23.75
N VAL A 7 -20.24 -17.32 22.70
CA VAL A 7 -20.31 -16.61 21.43
C VAL A 7 -21.73 -16.83 20.89
N ASN A 8 -22.52 -15.78 20.86
CA ASN A 8 -23.88 -15.80 20.35
C ASN A 8 -23.81 -15.98 18.83
N ILE A 9 -23.85 -17.21 18.35
CA ILE A 9 -23.74 -17.60 16.93
C ILE A 9 -24.76 -16.86 16.04
N LEU A 10 -25.87 -16.40 16.62
CA LEU A 10 -26.90 -15.62 15.92
C LEU A 10 -26.46 -14.20 15.54
N SER A 11 -25.33 -13.70 16.07
CA SER A 11 -24.78 -12.38 15.76
C SER A 11 -23.88 -12.35 14.51
N ILE A 12 -23.64 -13.48 13.86
CA ILE A 12 -22.66 -13.61 12.77
C ILE A 12 -23.29 -13.25 11.41
N TYR A 13 -24.59 -13.37 11.26
CA TYR A 13 -25.29 -13.15 10.00
C TYR A 13 -25.91 -11.74 9.96
N ARG A 14 -25.11 -10.76 9.55
CA ARG A 14 -25.60 -9.39 9.35
C ARG A 14 -25.77 -9.08 7.88
N CYS A 15 -26.78 -8.27 7.57
CA CYS A 15 -26.99 -7.77 6.22
C CYS A 15 -25.82 -6.88 5.80
N LEU A 16 -25.31 -7.06 4.59
CA LEU A 16 -24.17 -6.31 4.04
C LEU A 16 -24.45 -4.82 3.86
N LEU A 17 -25.75 -4.43 3.76
CA LEU A 17 -26.16 -3.05 3.51
C LEU A 17 -26.60 -2.31 4.78
N CYS A 18 -27.41 -2.92 5.64
CA CYS A 18 -28.04 -2.22 6.77
C CYS A 18 -27.56 -2.73 8.14
N ASN A 19 -26.68 -3.70 8.19
CA ASN A 19 -26.14 -4.28 9.43
C ASN A 19 -27.20 -4.91 10.39
N GLN A 20 -28.44 -5.08 9.96
CA GLN A 20 -29.49 -5.80 10.67
C GLN A 20 -29.28 -7.32 10.51
N ASP A 21 -30.05 -8.13 11.25
CA ASP A 21 -30.05 -9.56 11.05
C ASP A 21 -30.38 -9.92 9.59
N ALA A 22 -29.55 -10.73 8.96
CA ALA A 22 -29.64 -11.04 7.53
C ALA A 22 -30.93 -11.80 7.19
N PHE A 23 -31.43 -12.68 8.07
CA PHE A 23 -32.67 -13.42 7.86
C PHE A 23 -33.88 -12.52 7.95
N VAL A 24 -33.90 -11.57 8.89
CA VAL A 24 -34.96 -10.58 9.01
C VAL A 24 -34.98 -9.68 7.79
N CYS A 25 -33.83 -9.17 7.40
CA CYS A 25 -33.68 -8.32 6.23
C CYS A 25 -34.11 -9.02 4.92
N SER A 26 -33.69 -10.27 4.73
CA SER A 26 -34.04 -11.08 3.57
C SER A 26 -35.55 -11.36 3.50
N ARG A 27 -36.19 -11.72 4.62
CA ARG A 27 -37.64 -12.01 4.67
C ARG A 27 -38.48 -10.75 4.43
N SER A 28 -38.05 -9.62 4.97
CA SER A 28 -38.74 -8.32 4.78
C SER A 28 -38.50 -7.72 3.40
N ARG A 29 -37.58 -8.28 2.62
CA ARG A 29 -37.15 -7.74 1.31
C ARG A 29 -36.79 -6.25 1.38
N THR A 30 -36.10 -5.86 2.44
CA THR A 30 -35.71 -4.44 2.70
C THR A 30 -34.79 -3.92 1.59
N HIS A 31 -33.98 -4.80 0.98
CA HIS A 31 -33.08 -4.51 -0.13
C HIS A 31 -33.42 -5.38 -1.32
N SER A 32 -33.22 -4.85 -2.51
CA SER A 32 -33.28 -5.61 -3.76
C SER A 32 -32.08 -6.56 -3.90
N VAL A 33 -32.21 -7.57 -4.75
CA VAL A 33 -31.10 -8.47 -5.08
C VAL A 33 -29.94 -7.69 -5.73
N ASP A 34 -30.27 -6.74 -6.61
CA ASP A 34 -29.28 -5.94 -7.32
C ASP A 34 -28.45 -5.08 -6.36
N GLU A 35 -29.07 -4.46 -5.34
CA GLU A 35 -28.34 -3.70 -4.31
C GLU A 35 -27.35 -4.60 -3.54
N ILE A 36 -27.77 -5.83 -3.20
CA ILE A 36 -26.91 -6.78 -2.48
C ILE A 36 -25.75 -7.23 -3.37
N LEU A 37 -26.02 -7.60 -4.63
CA LEU A 37 -24.98 -8.01 -5.58
C LEU A 37 -23.98 -6.88 -5.85
N THR A 38 -24.46 -5.64 -6.01
CA THR A 38 -23.58 -4.48 -6.15
C THR A 38 -22.64 -4.36 -4.95
N ARG A 39 -23.19 -4.50 -3.73
CA ARG A 39 -22.38 -4.42 -2.50
C ARG A 39 -21.38 -5.57 -2.37
N GLU A 40 -21.76 -6.77 -2.78
CA GLU A 40 -20.83 -7.91 -2.82
C GLU A 40 -19.68 -7.65 -3.80
N CYS A 41 -19.97 -7.14 -4.99
CA CYS A 41 -18.93 -6.77 -5.96
C CYS A 41 -17.98 -5.71 -5.38
N GLU A 42 -18.50 -4.63 -4.77
CA GLU A 42 -17.68 -3.60 -4.13
C GLU A 42 -16.74 -4.18 -3.06
N ILE A 43 -17.24 -5.08 -2.21
CA ILE A 43 -16.43 -5.73 -1.16
C ILE A 43 -15.33 -6.60 -1.79
N MET A 44 -15.67 -7.35 -2.83
CA MET A 44 -14.71 -8.20 -3.53
C MET A 44 -13.63 -7.37 -4.23
N GLU A 45 -14.01 -6.30 -4.92
CA GLU A 45 -13.09 -5.37 -5.58
C GLU A 45 -12.15 -4.74 -4.57
N ASP A 46 -12.67 -4.20 -3.46
CA ASP A 46 -11.85 -3.60 -2.40
C ASP A 46 -10.85 -4.62 -1.81
N TYR A 47 -11.30 -5.87 -1.59
CA TYR A 47 -10.42 -6.94 -1.15
C TYR A 47 -9.28 -7.20 -2.14
N PHE A 48 -9.55 -7.32 -3.44
CA PHE A 48 -8.54 -7.57 -4.45
C PHE A 48 -7.62 -6.37 -4.65
N HIS A 49 -8.13 -5.14 -4.56
CA HIS A 49 -7.32 -3.92 -4.57
C HIS A 49 -6.30 -3.92 -3.43
N HIS A 50 -6.73 -4.24 -2.21
CA HIS A 50 -5.83 -4.34 -1.06
C HIS A 50 -4.82 -5.49 -1.19
N GLN A 51 -5.23 -6.65 -1.70
CA GLN A 51 -4.31 -7.77 -1.95
C GLN A 51 -3.22 -7.38 -2.95
N TYR A 52 -3.59 -6.74 -4.05
CA TYR A 52 -2.62 -6.26 -5.04
C TYR A 52 -1.68 -5.20 -4.43
N ALA A 53 -2.22 -4.21 -3.75
CA ALA A 53 -1.44 -3.16 -3.10
C ALA A 53 -0.45 -3.73 -2.06
N HIS A 54 -0.88 -4.72 -1.28
CA HIS A 54 -0.02 -5.43 -0.34
C HIS A 54 1.13 -6.20 -1.03
N GLN A 55 0.87 -6.83 -2.18
CA GLN A 55 1.92 -7.49 -2.96
C GLN A 55 2.96 -6.48 -3.46
N ILE A 56 2.52 -5.34 -4.02
CA ILE A 56 3.41 -4.29 -4.50
C ILE A 56 4.22 -3.68 -3.36
N SER A 57 3.60 -3.36 -2.22
CA SER A 57 4.30 -2.81 -1.05
C SER A 57 5.36 -3.77 -0.51
N SER A 58 5.06 -5.06 -0.49
CA SER A 58 6.00 -6.10 -0.07
C SER A 58 7.22 -6.17 -0.99
N LEU A 59 7.03 -6.05 -2.31
CA LEU A 59 8.12 -6.00 -3.28
C LEU A 59 8.96 -4.72 -3.14
N ALA A 60 8.32 -3.58 -2.94
CA ALA A 60 9.01 -2.31 -2.71
C ALA A 60 9.86 -2.37 -1.43
N MET A 61 9.29 -2.86 -0.33
CA MET A 61 10.02 -3.05 0.92
C MET A 61 11.19 -4.04 0.76
N ALA A 62 10.97 -5.17 0.10
CA ALA A 62 12.02 -6.16 -0.15
C ALA A 62 13.16 -5.56 -0.97
N SER A 63 12.87 -4.69 -1.95
CA SER A 63 13.90 -4.02 -2.75
C SER A 63 14.81 -3.11 -1.92
N LEU A 64 14.25 -2.38 -0.94
CA LEU A 64 15.03 -1.56 0.00
C LEU A 64 15.91 -2.42 0.91
N LEU A 65 15.38 -3.54 1.41
CA LEU A 65 16.14 -4.47 2.26
C LEU A 65 17.28 -5.16 1.48
N TYR A 66 17.02 -5.57 0.24
CA TYR A 66 18.06 -6.17 -0.62
C TYR A 66 19.11 -5.14 -1.03
N GLU A 67 18.70 -3.89 -1.28
CA GLU A 67 19.63 -2.82 -1.63
C GLU A 67 20.64 -2.61 -0.52
N VAL A 68 20.21 -2.44 0.72
CA VAL A 68 21.14 -2.21 1.84
C VAL A 68 21.94 -3.48 2.21
N ALA A 69 21.41 -4.67 1.93
CA ALA A 69 22.10 -5.95 2.19
C ALA A 69 23.15 -6.31 1.13
N ALA A 70 23.06 -5.71 -0.08
CA ALA A 70 24.04 -5.92 -1.12
C ALA A 70 25.41 -5.38 -0.71
N THR A 71 26.48 -6.19 -0.92
CA THR A 71 27.85 -5.84 -0.56
C THR A 71 28.84 -6.49 -1.57
N PRO A 72 29.99 -5.84 -1.88
CA PRO A 72 30.44 -4.54 -1.36
C PRO A 72 29.80 -3.34 -2.06
N LYS A 73 29.50 -2.27 -1.31
CA LYS A 73 29.09 -0.97 -1.86
C LYS A 73 30.09 0.12 -1.44
N PRO A 74 31.14 0.39 -2.20
CA PRO A 74 32.17 1.35 -1.81
C PRO A 74 31.60 2.73 -1.50
N GLY A 75 31.86 3.22 -0.28
CA GLY A 75 31.40 4.52 0.18
C GLY A 75 29.96 4.62 0.64
N LEU A 76 29.13 3.59 0.44
CA LEU A 76 27.75 3.53 0.89
C LEU A 76 27.58 2.58 2.07
N VAL A 77 26.45 2.72 2.77
CA VAL A 77 26.08 1.76 3.81
C VAL A 77 25.74 0.42 3.17
N ASP A 78 26.32 -0.63 3.67
CA ASP A 78 26.03 -2.00 3.31
C ASP A 78 26.01 -2.89 4.56
N ARG A 79 25.87 -4.21 4.35
CA ARG A 79 25.83 -5.18 5.45
C ARG A 79 27.14 -5.24 6.27
N ASP A 80 28.27 -4.91 5.67
CA ASP A 80 29.59 -5.08 6.27
C ASP A 80 30.08 -3.81 6.96
N ASN A 81 29.70 -2.60 6.46
CA ASN A 81 30.14 -1.34 7.02
C ASN A 81 29.24 -0.15 6.65
N SER A 82 29.45 0.97 7.31
CA SER A 82 28.69 2.21 7.10
C SER A 82 29.22 3.11 5.97
N GLY A 83 30.21 2.65 5.20
CA GLY A 83 30.83 3.45 4.14
C GLY A 83 31.37 4.77 4.65
N SER A 84 30.99 5.88 4.01
CA SER A 84 31.38 7.24 4.39
C SER A 84 30.49 7.87 5.46
N HIS A 85 29.44 7.17 5.90
CA HIS A 85 28.44 7.70 6.82
C HIS A 85 28.82 7.44 8.28
N LYS A 86 28.57 8.45 9.14
CA LYS A 86 28.81 8.37 10.59
C LYS A 86 27.50 8.37 11.40
N ASP A 87 26.39 8.67 10.73
CA ASP A 87 25.07 8.91 11.30
C ASP A 87 24.07 7.80 10.99
N MET A 88 24.46 6.83 10.17
CA MET A 88 23.60 5.73 9.75
C MET A 88 24.40 4.43 9.51
N ASP A 89 23.73 3.32 9.73
CA ASP A 89 24.26 1.96 9.55
C ASP A 89 23.21 1.05 8.89
N PHE A 90 23.55 -0.22 8.74
CA PHE A 90 22.67 -1.24 8.18
C PHE A 90 21.32 -1.31 8.92
N TYR A 91 21.32 -1.24 10.25
CA TYR A 91 20.08 -1.34 11.04
C TYR A 91 19.22 -0.07 10.94
N THR A 92 19.84 1.08 10.77
CA THR A 92 19.13 2.34 10.49
C THR A 92 18.34 2.25 9.18
N PHE A 93 18.95 1.67 8.14
CA PHE A 93 18.26 1.43 6.85
C PHE A 93 17.13 0.41 6.97
N GLN A 94 17.33 -0.67 7.72
CA GLN A 94 16.27 -1.66 7.96
C GLN A 94 15.07 -1.06 8.71
N SER A 95 15.32 -0.29 9.77
CA SER A 95 14.27 0.40 10.53
C SER A 95 13.48 1.36 9.66
N SER A 96 14.18 2.10 8.81
CA SER A 96 13.57 2.97 7.80
C SER A 96 12.71 2.19 6.81
N ALA A 97 13.23 1.13 6.19
CA ALA A 97 12.50 0.35 5.21
C ALA A 97 11.19 -0.22 5.77
N VAL A 98 11.24 -0.80 6.99
CA VAL A 98 10.06 -1.35 7.66
C VAL A 98 9.02 -0.27 7.93
N SER A 99 9.43 0.94 8.32
CA SER A 99 8.52 2.05 8.59
C SER A 99 7.78 2.57 7.36
N LEU A 100 8.28 2.27 6.16
CA LEU A 100 7.75 2.77 4.89
C LEU A 100 6.72 1.83 4.23
N ASN A 101 6.60 0.58 4.69
CA ASN A 101 5.78 -0.43 4.01
C ASN A 101 4.32 0.02 3.79
N GLN A 102 3.68 0.60 4.80
CA GLN A 102 2.29 1.08 4.70
C GLN A 102 2.11 2.16 3.62
N PHE A 103 3.11 3.02 3.42
CA PHE A 103 3.04 4.10 2.42
C PHE A 103 3.14 3.57 0.99
N PHE A 104 3.90 2.49 0.75
CA PHE A 104 3.93 1.85 -0.56
C PHE A 104 2.57 1.22 -0.90
N GLU A 105 1.86 0.69 0.09
CA GLU A 105 0.47 0.25 -0.08
C GLU A 105 -0.46 1.42 -0.38
N GLU A 106 -0.37 2.53 0.37
CA GLU A 106 -1.15 3.75 0.15
C GLU A 106 -0.91 4.36 -1.24
N PHE A 107 0.35 4.40 -1.73
CA PHE A 107 0.67 4.84 -3.08
C PHE A 107 0.00 3.97 -4.14
N THR A 108 0.04 2.64 -3.98
CA THR A 108 -0.59 1.71 -4.91
C THR A 108 -2.10 1.88 -4.93
N LEU A 109 -2.73 1.94 -3.75
CA LEU A 109 -4.17 2.18 -3.63
C LEU A 109 -4.59 3.54 -4.19
N CYS A 110 -3.75 4.57 -4.06
CA CYS A 110 -4.01 5.87 -4.67
C CYS A 110 -4.09 5.76 -6.20
N GLY A 111 -3.18 5.02 -6.83
CA GLY A 111 -3.21 4.73 -8.26
C GLY A 111 -4.47 3.97 -8.68
N ILE A 112 -4.81 2.89 -7.94
CA ILE A 112 -6.01 2.08 -8.21
C ILE A 112 -7.27 2.95 -8.12
N LYS A 113 -7.46 3.67 -7.02
CA LYS A 113 -8.71 4.42 -6.74
C LYS A 113 -8.89 5.68 -7.60
N ASN A 114 -7.84 6.14 -8.25
CA ASN A 114 -7.88 7.35 -9.07
C ASN A 114 -7.52 7.09 -10.55
N HIS A 115 -7.62 5.86 -11.00
CA HIS A 115 -7.21 5.43 -12.35
C HIS A 115 -7.92 6.16 -13.50
N GLU A 116 -9.09 6.77 -13.24
CA GLU A 116 -9.82 7.56 -14.22
C GLU A 116 -9.26 8.99 -14.41
N ARG A 117 -8.36 9.44 -13.52
CA ARG A 117 -7.75 10.76 -13.57
C ARG A 117 -6.52 10.78 -14.47
N SER A 118 -6.07 11.98 -14.83
CA SER A 118 -4.78 12.15 -15.50
C SER A 118 -3.62 11.75 -14.57
N CYS A 119 -2.52 11.28 -15.15
CA CYS A 119 -1.33 10.94 -14.37
C CYS A 119 -0.75 12.14 -13.60
N GLU A 120 -0.83 13.35 -14.18
CA GLU A 120 -0.40 14.60 -13.53
C GLU A 120 -1.24 14.92 -12.27
N ASP A 121 -2.57 14.73 -12.35
CA ASP A 121 -3.46 14.91 -11.20
C ASP A 121 -3.15 13.91 -10.09
N ILE A 122 -2.90 12.64 -10.45
CA ILE A 122 -2.56 11.58 -9.50
C ILE A 122 -1.24 11.88 -8.80
N PHE A 123 -0.24 12.43 -9.51
CA PHE A 123 1.02 12.85 -8.89
C PHE A 123 0.78 13.87 -7.76
N SER A 124 -0.15 14.81 -7.97
CA SER A 124 -0.53 15.78 -6.93
C SER A 124 -1.16 15.10 -5.71
N LEU A 125 -1.88 14.00 -5.88
CA LEU A 125 -2.49 13.22 -4.78
C LEU A 125 -1.46 12.41 -3.99
N ILE A 126 -0.39 11.91 -4.61
CA ILE A 126 0.63 11.12 -3.90
C ILE A 126 1.65 11.98 -3.15
N ARG A 127 1.78 13.28 -3.46
CA ARG A 127 2.72 14.16 -2.74
C ARG A 127 2.49 14.22 -1.22
N PRO A 128 1.26 14.39 -0.71
CA PRO A 128 1.00 14.34 0.74
C PRO A 128 1.42 13.02 1.38
N ILE A 129 1.18 11.88 0.70
CA ILE A 129 1.59 10.55 1.15
C ILE A 129 3.12 10.51 1.30
N GLY A 130 3.85 11.01 0.29
CA GLY A 130 5.32 11.09 0.31
C GLY A 130 5.87 11.96 1.45
N ILE A 131 5.22 13.09 1.75
CA ILE A 131 5.60 13.97 2.87
C ILE A 131 5.41 13.24 4.21
N GLN A 132 4.32 12.50 4.39
CA GLN A 132 4.08 11.71 5.59
C GLN A 132 5.08 10.56 5.71
N ALA A 133 5.36 9.86 4.62
CA ALA A 133 6.37 8.81 4.56
C ALA A 133 7.77 9.33 4.98
N GLU A 134 8.18 10.51 4.47
CA GLU A 134 9.43 11.13 4.87
C GLU A 134 9.46 11.47 6.38
N ALA A 135 8.35 11.95 6.93
CA ALA A 135 8.26 12.25 8.36
C ALA A 135 8.38 10.98 9.22
N VAL A 136 7.69 9.91 8.85
CA VAL A 136 7.76 8.63 9.56
C VAL A 136 9.14 7.98 9.42
N MET A 137 9.75 8.03 8.24
CA MET A 137 11.13 7.60 8.04
C MET A 137 12.09 8.31 9.00
N LYS A 138 12.02 9.64 9.09
CA LYS A 138 12.86 10.42 10.02
C LYS A 138 12.61 10.06 11.47
N GLN A 139 11.36 9.82 11.85
CA GLN A 139 11.02 9.36 13.20
C GLN A 139 11.66 8.00 13.51
N ALA A 140 11.59 7.05 12.59
CA ALA A 140 12.15 5.71 12.74
C ALA A 140 13.70 5.69 12.76
N THR A 141 14.34 6.73 12.22
CA THR A 141 15.80 6.84 12.09
C THR A 141 16.42 7.94 12.96
N ASN A 142 15.70 8.45 13.97
CA ASN A 142 16.15 9.55 14.83
C ASN A 142 16.58 10.81 14.05
N GLY A 143 15.85 11.14 12.97
CA GLY A 143 16.09 12.32 12.15
C GLY A 143 17.01 12.09 10.95
N VAL A 144 17.59 10.92 10.80
CA VAL A 144 18.51 10.61 9.71
C VAL A 144 17.75 10.38 8.40
N ASN A 145 18.25 10.99 7.32
CA ASN A 145 17.67 10.82 5.99
C ASN A 145 18.28 9.60 5.29
N THR A 146 17.58 8.48 5.32
CA THR A 146 18.03 7.22 4.68
C THR A 146 17.44 7.02 3.29
N HIS A 147 16.10 7.13 3.15
CA HIS A 147 15.37 6.70 1.96
C HIS A 147 14.56 7.81 1.24
N LYS A 148 14.84 9.10 1.46
CA LYS A 148 14.03 10.19 0.84
C LYS A 148 13.92 10.06 -0.68
N GLY A 149 15.01 9.78 -1.37
CA GLY A 149 15.02 9.58 -2.82
C GLY A 149 14.22 8.34 -3.23
N MET A 150 14.29 7.27 -2.43
CA MET A 150 13.55 6.05 -2.67
C MET A 150 12.06 6.20 -2.40
N ILE A 151 11.65 6.98 -1.40
CA ILE A 151 10.23 7.33 -1.17
C ILE A 151 9.64 7.98 -2.43
N PHE A 152 10.36 8.92 -3.02
CA PHE A 152 9.93 9.56 -4.26
C PHE A 152 9.82 8.56 -5.42
N SER A 153 10.89 7.82 -5.71
CA SER A 153 10.93 6.90 -6.85
C SER A 153 9.97 5.74 -6.71
N LEU A 154 10.00 5.03 -5.57
CA LEU A 154 9.11 3.91 -5.31
C LEU A 154 7.66 4.34 -5.13
N GLY A 155 7.41 5.54 -4.60
CA GLY A 155 6.06 6.11 -4.52
C GLY A 155 5.43 6.26 -5.90
N ILE A 156 6.18 6.80 -6.88
CA ILE A 156 5.73 6.87 -8.28
C ILE A 156 5.54 5.47 -8.85
N PHE A 157 6.47 4.55 -8.64
CA PHE A 157 6.42 3.19 -9.17
C PHE A 157 5.21 2.42 -8.64
N CYS A 158 4.98 2.45 -7.34
CA CYS A 158 3.82 1.81 -6.70
C CYS A 158 2.50 2.40 -7.22
N CYS A 159 2.43 3.73 -7.33
CA CYS A 159 1.25 4.40 -7.86
C CYS A 159 1.00 4.08 -9.34
N ALA A 160 2.06 4.04 -10.16
CA ALA A 160 1.96 3.67 -11.58
C ALA A 160 1.46 2.23 -11.77
N LEU A 161 1.93 1.29 -10.94
CA LEU A 161 1.44 -0.09 -10.95
C LEU A 161 -0.04 -0.16 -10.54
N GLY A 162 -0.44 0.61 -9.53
CA GLY A 162 -1.83 0.74 -9.14
C GLY A 162 -2.71 1.34 -10.23
N TYR A 163 -2.22 2.35 -10.93
CA TYR A 163 -2.91 2.97 -12.07
C TYR A 163 -3.13 1.99 -13.23
N LEU A 164 -2.09 1.23 -13.58
CA LEU A 164 -2.21 0.20 -14.62
C LEU A 164 -3.23 -0.88 -14.23
N TYR A 165 -3.19 -1.33 -12.98
CA TYR A 165 -4.13 -2.31 -12.46
C TYR A 165 -5.57 -1.80 -12.49
N GLY A 166 -5.84 -0.58 -12.03
CA GLY A 166 -7.17 0.02 -12.02
C GLY A 166 -7.76 0.25 -13.41
N ASN A 167 -6.91 0.41 -14.44
CA ASN A 167 -7.32 0.56 -15.83
C ASN A 167 -7.34 -0.77 -16.63
N ASP A 168 -7.12 -1.91 -15.99
CA ASP A 168 -6.97 -3.21 -16.66
C ASP A 168 -5.88 -3.21 -17.75
N ILE A 169 -4.86 -2.36 -17.61
CA ILE A 169 -3.74 -2.30 -18.55
C ILE A 169 -2.70 -3.36 -18.16
N PRO A 170 -2.38 -4.32 -19.03
CA PRO A 170 -1.38 -5.33 -18.73
C PRO A 170 -0.03 -4.70 -18.44
N TYR A 171 0.63 -5.21 -17.39
CA TYR A 171 2.00 -4.80 -17.11
C TYR A 171 2.94 -5.22 -18.25
N THR A 172 3.63 -4.23 -18.78
CA THR A 172 4.82 -4.38 -19.63
C THR A 172 5.83 -3.33 -19.21
N GLU A 173 7.11 -3.54 -19.53
CA GLU A 173 8.12 -2.54 -19.25
C GLU A 173 7.81 -1.19 -19.94
N ALA A 174 7.21 -1.24 -21.12
CA ALA A 174 6.80 -0.05 -21.85
C ALA A 174 5.64 0.68 -21.17
N SER A 175 4.52 -0.03 -20.87
CA SER A 175 3.36 0.58 -20.24
C SER A 175 3.72 1.17 -18.86
N PHE A 176 4.51 0.47 -18.07
CA PHE A 176 4.97 0.94 -16.77
C PHE A 176 5.84 2.20 -16.88
N ARG A 177 6.84 2.19 -17.78
CA ARG A 177 7.75 3.33 -17.98
C ARG A 177 7.00 4.57 -18.48
N ASP A 178 6.06 4.38 -19.42
CA ASP A 178 5.28 5.48 -19.98
C ASP A 178 4.34 6.08 -18.92
N THR A 179 3.70 5.26 -18.10
CA THR A 179 2.88 5.73 -16.96
C THR A 179 3.73 6.52 -15.96
N CYS A 180 4.91 6.03 -15.58
CA CYS A 180 5.81 6.76 -14.67
C CYS A 180 6.23 8.13 -15.25
N ARG A 181 6.51 8.21 -16.57
CA ARG A 181 6.88 9.47 -17.22
C ARG A 181 5.74 10.48 -17.25
N GLN A 182 4.51 10.01 -17.40
CA GLN A 182 3.33 10.89 -17.38
C GLN A 182 2.99 11.43 -15.99
N MET A 183 3.50 10.77 -14.93
CA MET A 183 3.34 11.21 -13.53
C MET A 183 4.42 12.22 -13.09
N THR A 184 5.47 12.45 -13.86
CA THR A 184 6.61 13.33 -13.51
C THR A 184 6.81 14.43 -14.54
#